data_76bab516f7c6ca049822e205b75e7206
#
_entry.id   76bab516f7c6ca049822e205b75e7206
#
_cell.length_a   1.000
_cell.length_b   1.000
_cell.length_c   1.000
_cell.angle_alpha   90.00
_cell.angle_beta   90.00
_cell.angle_gamma   90.00
#
_symmetry.space_group_name_H-M   'P 1'
#
loop_
_entity.id
_entity.type
_entity.pdbx_description
1 polymer ?
#
loop_
_entity_poly.entity_id
_entity_poly.type
_entity_poly.pdbx_seq_one_letter_code
_entity_poly.pdbx_strand_id
1 'polypeptide(L)'
;MGLATRLRKNVLSKPVESLQKHMRAFVERAVVFVACPDCHGTRLARHARESYIADASIADLCEMELTDLRRWLADVSLPAAQPLLDSIAAAVDNAIELGLGYLTLARAAGTLSGGEAQRTRMVRHLGSALSDVTYVFDEPTAGLHPSDCERINSLLLRLRDKGNTVLVVEHNSSTIAAADNVVDLGPGAGRDGGRITFSGTPA
;
A
#
# COMPACT_ATOMS: atom_id res chain seq x y z
N MET A 1 2.27 43.06 4.24
CA MET A 1 1.89 41.65 4.38
C MET A 1 2.79 41.01 5.45
N GLY A 2 2.24 40.60 6.59
CA GLY A 2 3.05 40.10 7.72
C GLY A 2 3.70 38.74 7.45
N LEU A 3 4.73 38.39 8.24
CA LEU A 3 5.48 37.13 8.14
C LEU A 3 4.55 35.89 8.23
N ALA A 4 3.59 35.88 9.15
CA ALA A 4 2.63 34.81 9.33
C ALA A 4 1.77 34.56 8.07
N THR A 5 1.34 35.63 7.38
CA THR A 5 0.55 35.54 6.14
C THR A 5 1.38 34.97 4.98
N ARG A 6 2.67 35.35 4.90
CA ARG A 6 3.60 34.78 3.90
C ARG A 6 3.88 33.29 4.15
N LEU A 7 4.11 32.89 5.40
CA LEU A 7 4.30 31.48 5.78
C LEU A 7 3.05 30.67 5.44
N ARG A 8 1.85 31.13 5.82
CA ARG A 8 0.59 30.44 5.51
C ARG A 8 0.42 30.25 4.01
N LYS A 9 0.62 31.30 3.19
CA LYS A 9 0.39 31.27 1.74
C LYS A 9 1.46 30.50 0.95
N ASN A 10 2.72 30.55 1.37
CA ASN A 10 3.83 30.03 0.55
C ASN A 10 4.35 28.67 1.05
N VAL A 11 4.10 28.32 2.32
CA VAL A 11 4.63 27.10 2.93
C VAL A 11 3.52 26.19 3.38
N LEU A 12 2.60 26.66 4.23
CA LEU A 12 1.57 25.80 4.84
C LEU A 12 0.40 25.47 3.91
N SER A 13 0.26 26.14 2.76
CA SER A 13 -0.73 25.83 1.73
C SER A 13 -0.28 24.77 0.73
N LYS A 14 0.98 24.33 0.82
CA LYS A 14 1.56 23.34 -0.08
C LYS A 14 1.69 21.99 0.62
N PRO A 15 1.54 20.87 -0.10
CA PRO A 15 1.88 19.55 0.46
C PRO A 15 3.32 19.53 0.97
N VAL A 16 3.55 18.95 2.13
CA VAL A 16 4.88 18.90 2.78
C VAL A 16 5.91 18.23 1.86
N GLU A 17 5.48 17.25 1.09
CA GLU A 17 6.31 16.52 0.12
C GLU A 17 6.85 17.42 -1.00
N SER A 18 6.11 18.47 -1.36
CA SER A 18 6.50 19.43 -2.40
C SER A 18 7.49 20.51 -1.91
N LEU A 19 7.76 20.55 -0.60
CA LEU A 19 8.66 21.55 -0.03
C LEU A 19 10.13 21.10 -0.14
N GLN A 20 11.03 22.07 -0.31
CA GLN A 20 12.48 21.82 -0.29
C GLN A 20 12.90 21.28 1.09
N LYS A 21 13.95 20.45 1.13
CA LYS A 21 14.41 19.70 2.32
C LYS A 21 14.54 20.57 3.59
N HIS A 22 15.12 21.77 3.46
CA HIS A 22 15.28 22.69 4.60
C HIS A 22 13.96 23.29 5.09
N MET A 23 13.00 23.55 4.18
CA MET A 23 11.66 24.04 4.52
C MET A 23 10.82 22.94 5.16
N ARG A 24 10.96 21.70 4.72
CA ARG A 24 10.32 20.55 5.34
C ARG A 24 10.76 20.38 6.80
N ALA A 25 12.07 20.40 7.06
CA ALA A 25 12.62 20.32 8.41
C ALA A 25 12.21 21.51 9.32
N PHE A 26 11.95 22.68 8.73
CA PHE A 26 11.39 23.82 9.45
C PHE A 26 9.92 23.60 9.81
N VAL A 27 9.10 23.14 8.85
CA VAL A 27 7.67 22.85 9.07
C VAL A 27 7.50 21.77 10.14
N GLU A 28 8.26 20.70 10.09
CA GLU A 28 8.23 19.60 11.07
C GLU A 28 8.51 20.10 12.52
N ARG A 29 9.36 21.12 12.68
CA ARG A 29 9.68 21.70 14.00
C ARG A 29 8.73 22.81 14.45
N ALA A 30 8.15 23.55 13.50
CA ALA A 30 7.38 24.77 13.79
C ALA A 30 5.87 24.55 13.74
N VAL A 31 5.39 23.45 13.15
CA VAL A 31 3.96 23.17 12.96
C VAL A 31 3.51 22.06 13.88
N VAL A 32 2.53 22.35 14.71
CA VAL A 32 1.82 21.35 15.52
C VAL A 32 0.54 21.01 14.79
N PHE A 33 0.39 19.74 14.42
CA PHE A 33 -0.86 19.25 13.85
C PHE A 33 -1.85 18.95 14.97
N VAL A 34 -2.98 19.65 14.95
CA VAL A 34 -4.09 19.40 15.89
C VAL A 34 -5.25 18.78 15.10
N ALA A 35 -5.96 17.88 15.77
CA ALA A 35 -7.18 17.32 15.18
C ALA A 35 -8.18 18.46 14.89
N CYS A 36 -8.81 18.41 13.73
CA CYS A 36 -9.84 19.37 13.36
C CYS A 36 -11.01 19.29 14.35
N PRO A 37 -11.45 20.41 14.95
CA PRO A 37 -12.54 20.39 15.93
C PRO A 37 -13.88 19.94 15.33
N ASP A 38 -14.09 20.13 14.02
CA ASP A 38 -15.34 19.75 13.35
C ASP A 38 -15.39 18.26 13.01
N CYS A 39 -14.29 17.70 12.46
CA CYS A 39 -14.30 16.32 12.01
C CYS A 39 -13.49 15.37 12.91
N HIS A 40 -12.87 15.87 13.97
CA HIS A 40 -12.06 15.09 14.92
C HIS A 40 -11.01 14.16 14.29
N GLY A 41 -10.45 14.62 13.14
CA GLY A 41 -9.43 13.86 12.40
C GLY A 41 -9.96 12.94 11.30
N THR A 42 -11.26 12.67 11.23
CA THR A 42 -11.86 11.74 10.23
C THR A 42 -11.77 12.27 8.79
N ARG A 43 -11.58 13.57 8.61
CA ARG A 43 -11.56 14.24 7.28
C ARG A 43 -12.88 14.12 6.51
N LEU A 44 -13.94 13.69 7.16
CA LEU A 44 -15.28 13.47 6.59
C LEU A 44 -16.25 14.59 7.00
N ALA A 45 -17.16 14.94 6.11
CA ALA A 45 -18.23 15.86 6.39
C ALA A 45 -19.21 15.28 7.43
N ARG A 46 -19.92 16.15 8.15
CA ARG A 46 -20.82 15.75 9.23
C ARG A 46 -21.85 14.71 8.78
N HIS A 47 -22.51 14.96 7.65
CA HIS A 47 -23.55 14.06 7.14
C HIS A 47 -23.02 12.64 6.82
N ALA A 48 -21.76 12.52 6.36
CA ALA A 48 -21.15 11.22 6.12
C ALA A 48 -20.85 10.46 7.43
N ARG A 49 -20.47 11.19 8.49
CA ARG A 49 -20.22 10.61 9.82
C ARG A 49 -21.50 10.23 10.57
N GLU A 50 -22.62 10.85 10.21
CA GLU A 50 -23.94 10.60 10.80
C GLU A 50 -24.78 9.59 9.97
N SER A 51 -24.19 8.97 8.93
CA SER A 51 -24.80 7.88 8.16
C SER A 51 -24.28 6.54 8.65
N TYR A 52 -25.19 5.62 8.96
CA TYR A 52 -24.88 4.34 9.58
C TYR A 52 -25.37 3.17 8.74
N ILE A 53 -24.59 2.09 8.73
CA ILE A 53 -24.94 0.78 8.20
C ILE A 53 -24.63 -0.23 9.30
N ALA A 54 -25.61 -1.02 9.74
CA ALA A 54 -25.47 -1.98 10.84
C ALA A 54 -24.74 -1.36 12.06
N ASP A 55 -25.21 -0.19 12.48
CA ASP A 55 -24.72 0.58 13.65
C ASP A 55 -23.28 1.12 13.55
N ALA A 56 -22.62 1.01 12.39
CA ALA A 56 -21.31 1.60 12.14
C ALA A 56 -21.35 2.71 11.10
N SER A 57 -20.70 3.83 11.38
CA SER A 57 -20.47 4.89 10.41
C SER A 57 -19.22 4.61 9.55
N ILE A 58 -19.07 5.31 8.42
CA ILE A 58 -17.84 5.22 7.61
C ILE A 58 -16.60 5.61 8.42
N ALA A 59 -16.70 6.48 9.40
CA ALA A 59 -15.60 6.86 10.27
C ALA A 59 -15.17 5.68 11.16
N ASP A 60 -16.15 4.98 11.78
CA ASP A 60 -15.88 3.81 12.60
C ASP A 60 -15.24 2.70 11.78
N LEU A 61 -15.75 2.42 10.58
CA LEU A 61 -15.20 1.41 9.67
C LEU A 61 -13.77 1.74 9.21
N CYS A 62 -13.46 3.02 9.03
CA CYS A 62 -12.12 3.43 8.65
C CYS A 62 -11.08 3.28 9.77
N GLU A 63 -11.51 3.34 11.03
CA GLU A 63 -10.64 3.16 12.21
C GLU A 63 -10.44 1.68 12.59
N MET A 64 -11.25 0.76 12.07
CA MET A 64 -11.06 -0.68 12.28
C MET A 64 -9.78 -1.16 11.60
N GLU A 65 -9.10 -2.13 12.20
CA GLU A 65 -8.10 -2.92 11.49
C GLU A 65 -8.76 -3.68 10.32
N LEU A 66 -8.03 -3.88 9.23
CA LEU A 66 -8.60 -4.57 8.04
C LEU A 66 -9.13 -5.96 8.38
N THR A 67 -8.53 -6.67 9.34
CA THR A 67 -9.04 -7.96 9.84
C THR A 67 -10.40 -7.85 10.49
N ASP A 68 -10.67 -6.78 11.25
CA ASP A 68 -11.94 -6.55 11.92
C ASP A 68 -12.98 -6.03 10.92
N LEU A 69 -12.56 -5.13 10.02
CA LEU A 69 -13.39 -4.68 8.90
C LEU A 69 -13.87 -5.86 8.04
N ARG A 70 -13.01 -6.84 7.80
CA ARG A 70 -13.36 -8.05 7.04
C ARG A 70 -14.43 -8.88 7.75
N ARG A 71 -14.35 -9.02 9.08
CA ARG A 71 -15.38 -9.71 9.88
C ARG A 71 -16.70 -8.96 9.81
N TRP A 72 -16.67 -7.64 10.01
CA TRP A 72 -17.87 -6.79 9.89
C TRP A 72 -18.52 -6.92 8.51
N LEU A 73 -17.73 -6.92 7.41
CA LEU A 73 -18.24 -7.10 6.05
C LEU A 73 -18.91 -8.47 5.84
N ALA A 74 -18.49 -9.52 6.57
CA ALA A 74 -19.12 -10.84 6.50
C ALA A 74 -20.50 -10.89 7.18
N ASP A 75 -20.70 -10.06 8.19
CA ASP A 75 -21.94 -10.03 8.99
C ASP A 75 -23.00 -9.11 8.35
N VAL A 76 -22.60 -8.19 7.47
CA VAL A 76 -23.52 -7.24 6.83
C VAL A 76 -24.13 -7.87 5.57
N SER A 77 -25.46 -7.82 5.49
CA SER A 77 -26.22 -8.25 4.31
C SER A 77 -27.03 -7.09 3.76
N LEU A 78 -26.68 -6.62 2.57
CA LEU A 78 -27.39 -5.57 1.83
C LEU A 78 -27.62 -6.05 0.41
N PRO A 79 -28.75 -6.73 0.11
CA PRO A 79 -28.98 -7.36 -1.20
C PRO A 79 -28.79 -6.40 -2.38
N ALA A 80 -29.22 -5.15 -2.26
CA ALA A 80 -29.05 -4.14 -3.33
C ALA A 80 -27.60 -3.68 -3.53
N ALA A 81 -26.73 -3.85 -2.55
CA ALA A 81 -25.33 -3.44 -2.58
C ALA A 81 -24.35 -4.63 -2.49
N GLN A 82 -24.84 -5.86 -2.52
CA GLN A 82 -24.02 -7.06 -2.34
C GLN A 82 -22.81 -7.11 -3.29
N PRO A 83 -22.94 -6.83 -4.60
CA PRO A 83 -21.75 -6.85 -5.49
C PRO A 83 -20.66 -5.85 -5.08
N LEU A 84 -21.06 -4.72 -4.49
CA LEU A 84 -20.10 -3.72 -3.97
C LEU A 84 -19.42 -4.22 -2.70
N LEU A 85 -20.19 -4.81 -1.77
CA LEU A 85 -19.64 -5.40 -0.55
C LEU A 85 -18.65 -6.53 -0.89
N ASP A 86 -18.98 -7.39 -1.83
CA ASP A 86 -18.10 -8.47 -2.30
C ASP A 86 -16.80 -7.93 -2.88
N SER A 87 -16.88 -6.85 -3.67
CA SER A 87 -15.70 -6.19 -4.23
C SER A 87 -14.79 -5.57 -3.15
N ILE A 88 -15.40 -4.92 -2.13
CA ILE A 88 -14.66 -4.36 -1.00
C ILE A 88 -14.03 -5.49 -0.18
N ALA A 89 -14.79 -6.55 0.11
CA ALA A 89 -14.28 -7.71 0.83
C ALA A 89 -13.08 -8.35 0.12
N ALA A 90 -13.14 -8.54 -1.19
CA ALA A 90 -12.02 -9.05 -1.98
C ALA A 90 -10.77 -8.16 -1.91
N ALA A 91 -10.95 -6.84 -1.94
CA ALA A 91 -9.84 -5.91 -1.78
C ALA A 91 -9.22 -5.97 -0.38
N VAL A 92 -10.05 -6.12 0.66
CA VAL A 92 -9.60 -6.28 2.05
C VAL A 92 -8.89 -7.63 2.22
N ASP A 93 -9.42 -8.72 1.64
CA ASP A 93 -8.77 -10.03 1.67
C ASP A 93 -7.38 -9.98 1.04
N ASN A 94 -7.24 -9.35 -0.14
CA ASN A 94 -5.93 -9.14 -0.77
C ASN A 94 -4.96 -8.37 0.12
N ALA A 95 -5.44 -7.35 0.86
CA ALA A 95 -4.60 -6.59 1.78
C ALA A 95 -4.16 -7.45 2.99
N ILE A 96 -5.05 -8.26 3.54
CA ILE A 96 -4.75 -9.18 4.65
C ILE A 96 -3.73 -10.24 4.20
N GLU A 97 -3.90 -10.81 3.00
CA GLU A 97 -2.93 -11.76 2.43
C GLU A 97 -1.53 -11.16 2.27
N LEU A 98 -1.45 -9.86 1.96
CA LEU A 98 -0.18 -9.11 1.91
C LEU A 98 0.39 -8.75 3.29
N GLY A 99 -0.20 -9.25 4.38
CA GLY A 99 0.25 -8.98 5.76
C GLY A 99 -0.08 -7.56 6.23
N LEU A 100 -1.09 -6.90 5.65
CA LEU A 100 -1.51 -5.55 6.01
C LEU A 100 -2.75 -5.55 6.93
N GLY A 101 -3.16 -6.71 7.46
CA GLY A 101 -4.40 -6.87 8.23
C GLY A 101 -4.53 -5.98 9.46
N TYR A 102 -3.42 -5.58 10.05
CA TYR A 102 -3.33 -4.66 11.20
C TYR A 102 -3.47 -3.18 10.84
N LEU A 103 -3.44 -2.83 9.56
CA LEU A 103 -3.61 -1.44 9.13
C LEU A 103 -5.07 -1.02 9.19
N THR A 104 -5.28 0.28 9.38
CA THR A 104 -6.58 0.92 9.29
C THR A 104 -6.66 1.81 8.05
N LEU A 105 -7.87 1.99 7.49
CA LEU A 105 -8.07 2.88 6.34
C LEU A 105 -7.87 4.36 6.71
N ALA A 106 -8.01 4.71 7.98
CA ALA A 106 -7.78 6.06 8.50
C ALA A 106 -6.30 6.42 8.55
N ARG A 107 -5.40 5.43 8.53
CA ARG A 107 -3.95 5.66 8.63
C ARG A 107 -3.44 6.50 7.46
N ALA A 108 -2.72 7.56 7.78
CA ALA A 108 -2.16 8.45 6.77
C ALA A 108 -1.06 7.75 5.95
N ALA A 109 -1.13 7.83 4.62
CA ALA A 109 -0.18 7.17 3.73
C ALA A 109 1.29 7.55 3.99
N GLY A 110 1.55 8.79 4.44
CA GLY A 110 2.90 9.25 4.80
C GLY A 110 3.49 8.61 6.06
N THR A 111 2.69 7.87 6.84
CA THR A 111 3.15 7.14 8.04
C THR A 111 3.45 5.67 7.77
N LEU A 112 3.19 5.21 6.55
CA LEU A 112 3.51 3.85 6.13
C LEU A 112 5.02 3.68 5.96
N SER A 113 5.55 2.54 6.37
CA SER A 113 6.90 2.13 6.01
C SER A 113 7.02 1.90 4.50
N GLY A 114 8.24 1.88 3.97
CA GLY A 114 8.47 1.62 2.53
C GLY A 114 7.81 0.32 2.06
N GLY A 115 7.96 -0.76 2.82
CA GLY A 115 7.35 -2.05 2.52
C GLY A 115 5.82 -2.03 2.61
N GLU A 116 5.22 -1.38 3.62
CA GLU A 116 3.77 -1.22 3.73
C GLU A 116 3.20 -0.45 2.53
N ALA A 117 3.86 0.66 2.15
CA ALA A 117 3.43 1.48 1.00
C ALA A 117 3.53 0.70 -0.32
N GLN A 118 4.54 -0.14 -0.49
CA GLN A 118 4.69 -1.01 -1.65
C GLN A 118 3.60 -2.08 -1.69
N ARG A 119 3.38 -2.80 -0.59
CA ARG A 119 2.32 -3.82 -0.49
C ARG A 119 0.91 -3.23 -0.69
N THR A 120 0.65 -2.04 -0.14
CA THR A 120 -0.63 -1.33 -0.39
C THR A 120 -0.86 -1.07 -1.89
N ARG A 121 0.19 -0.75 -2.65
CA ARG A 121 0.08 -0.63 -4.11
C ARG A 121 -0.21 -1.96 -4.78
N MET A 122 0.36 -3.07 -4.29
CA MET A 122 0.10 -4.42 -4.83
C MET A 122 -1.36 -4.84 -4.68
N VAL A 123 -2.05 -4.45 -3.59
CA VAL A 123 -3.50 -4.73 -3.40
C VAL A 123 -4.30 -4.30 -4.62
N ARG A 124 -4.02 -3.11 -5.15
CA ARG A 124 -4.71 -2.56 -6.32
C ARG A 124 -4.49 -3.41 -7.57
N HIS A 125 -3.30 -3.96 -7.76
CA HIS A 125 -2.96 -4.77 -8.92
C HIS A 125 -3.58 -6.17 -8.86
N LEU A 126 -3.67 -6.74 -7.67
CA LEU A 126 -4.32 -8.05 -7.46
C LEU A 126 -5.82 -8.04 -7.81
N GLY A 127 -6.51 -6.94 -7.48
CA GLY A 127 -7.93 -6.74 -7.82
C GLY A 127 -8.18 -6.38 -9.28
N SER A 128 -7.13 -6.12 -10.08
CA SER A 128 -7.27 -5.75 -11.48
C SER A 128 -7.67 -6.94 -12.34
N ALA A 129 -8.61 -6.71 -13.26
CA ALA A 129 -8.99 -7.67 -14.32
C ALA A 129 -8.07 -7.57 -15.55
N LEU A 130 -7.02 -6.74 -15.52
CA LEU A 130 -6.11 -6.57 -16.64
C LEU A 130 -5.24 -7.81 -16.84
N SER A 131 -5.04 -8.19 -18.10
CA SER A 131 -4.07 -9.15 -18.60
C SER A 131 -3.10 -8.46 -19.57
N ASP A 132 -2.03 -9.13 -19.96
CA ASP A 132 -0.98 -8.59 -20.85
C ASP A 132 -0.28 -7.34 -20.31
N VAL A 133 -0.23 -7.18 -18.99
CA VAL A 133 0.47 -6.08 -18.31
C VAL A 133 1.82 -6.57 -17.80
N THR A 134 2.84 -5.71 -17.85
CA THR A 134 4.11 -5.96 -17.20
C THR A 134 4.14 -5.27 -15.83
N TYR A 135 4.28 -6.06 -14.78
CA TYR A 135 4.48 -5.58 -13.41
C TYR A 135 5.96 -5.65 -13.06
N VAL A 136 6.47 -4.60 -12.42
CA VAL A 136 7.86 -4.54 -11.94
C VAL A 136 7.83 -4.31 -10.43
N PHE A 137 8.44 -5.21 -9.68
CA PHE A 137 8.57 -5.13 -8.22
C PHE A 137 10.04 -5.08 -7.83
N ASP A 138 10.38 -4.16 -6.96
CA ASP A 138 11.72 -3.98 -6.41
C ASP A 138 11.71 -4.41 -4.94
N GLU A 139 12.40 -5.50 -4.63
CA GLU A 139 12.50 -6.11 -3.29
C GLU A 139 11.15 -6.26 -2.55
N PRO A 140 10.12 -6.90 -3.15
CA PRO A 140 8.78 -6.96 -2.53
C PRO A 140 8.75 -7.75 -1.21
N THR A 141 9.76 -8.59 -0.94
CA THR A 141 9.87 -9.36 0.31
C THR A 141 10.77 -8.71 1.34
N ALA A 142 11.33 -7.52 1.08
CA ALA A 142 12.24 -6.84 1.99
C ALA A 142 11.62 -6.63 3.38
N GLY A 143 12.34 -7.08 4.42
CA GLY A 143 11.92 -6.91 5.81
C GLY A 143 10.75 -7.78 6.26
N LEU A 144 10.34 -8.77 5.48
CA LEU A 144 9.28 -9.70 5.82
C LEU A 144 9.82 -10.95 6.54
N HIS A 145 8.95 -11.52 7.35
CA HIS A 145 9.19 -12.86 7.91
C HIS A 145 9.08 -13.92 6.78
N PRO A 146 9.83 -15.04 6.84
CA PRO A 146 9.79 -16.08 5.81
C PRO A 146 8.38 -16.56 5.42
N SER A 147 7.46 -16.71 6.39
CA SER A 147 6.06 -17.08 6.13
C SER A 147 5.29 -16.04 5.29
N ASP A 148 5.66 -14.77 5.41
CA ASP A 148 5.04 -13.70 4.64
C ASP A 148 5.64 -13.60 3.22
N CYS A 149 6.92 -13.98 3.06
CA CYS A 149 7.54 -14.12 1.75
C CYS A 149 6.82 -15.16 0.87
N GLU A 150 6.43 -16.31 1.44
CA GLU A 150 5.66 -17.34 0.72
C GLU A 150 4.31 -16.79 0.23
N ARG A 151 3.63 -15.97 1.04
CA ARG A 151 2.38 -15.31 0.64
C ARG A 151 2.60 -14.35 -0.53
N ILE A 152 3.65 -13.52 -0.46
CA ILE A 152 4.01 -12.62 -1.56
C ILE A 152 4.32 -13.42 -2.83
N ASN A 153 5.10 -14.49 -2.74
CA ASN A 153 5.42 -15.34 -3.89
C ASN A 153 4.15 -15.93 -4.52
N SER A 154 3.22 -16.42 -3.71
CA SER A 154 1.93 -16.92 -4.19
C SER A 154 1.12 -15.84 -4.92
N LEU A 155 1.17 -14.59 -4.46
CA LEU A 155 0.50 -13.46 -5.09
C LEU A 155 1.16 -13.08 -6.43
N LEU A 156 2.50 -13.08 -6.51
CA LEU A 156 3.24 -12.82 -7.74
C LEU A 156 2.93 -13.89 -8.80
N LEU A 157 2.88 -15.17 -8.41
CA LEU A 157 2.50 -16.27 -9.28
C LEU A 157 1.06 -16.12 -9.79
N ARG A 158 0.11 -15.73 -8.92
CA ARG A 158 -1.27 -15.45 -9.37
C ARG A 158 -1.37 -14.30 -10.38
N LEU A 159 -0.53 -13.25 -10.24
CA LEU A 159 -0.46 -12.18 -11.25
C LEU A 159 0.05 -12.70 -12.59
N ARG A 160 1.09 -13.54 -12.60
CA ARG A 160 1.61 -14.22 -13.78
C ARG A 160 0.54 -15.09 -14.43
N ASP A 161 -0.13 -15.92 -13.64
CA ASP A 161 -1.14 -16.90 -14.12
C ASP A 161 -2.39 -16.24 -14.74
N LYS A 162 -2.61 -14.95 -14.45
CA LYS A 162 -3.59 -14.10 -15.15
C LYS A 162 -3.15 -13.67 -16.57
N GLY A 163 -2.02 -14.14 -17.07
CA GLY A 163 -1.48 -13.77 -18.37
C GLY A 163 -0.65 -12.49 -18.36
N ASN A 164 -0.03 -12.15 -17.22
CA ASN A 164 0.83 -10.99 -17.12
C ASN A 164 2.32 -11.39 -17.10
N THR A 165 3.18 -10.43 -17.41
CA THR A 165 4.62 -10.53 -17.17
C THR A 165 4.95 -9.93 -15.81
N VAL A 166 5.66 -10.66 -14.95
CA VAL A 166 6.06 -10.21 -13.62
C VAL A 166 7.57 -10.19 -13.54
N LEU A 167 8.15 -9.00 -13.43
CA LEU A 167 9.59 -8.78 -13.22
C LEU A 167 9.83 -8.45 -11.75
N VAL A 168 10.72 -9.19 -11.11
CA VAL A 168 11.03 -9.02 -9.69
C VAL A 168 12.52 -8.84 -9.52
N VAL A 169 12.94 -7.75 -8.90
CA VAL A 169 14.31 -7.57 -8.42
C VAL A 169 14.34 -8.09 -6.99
N GLU A 170 15.11 -9.15 -6.75
CA GLU A 170 15.11 -9.83 -5.45
C GLU A 170 16.43 -10.51 -5.14
N HIS A 171 16.68 -10.71 -3.86
CA HIS A 171 17.80 -11.48 -3.33
C HIS A 171 17.35 -12.62 -2.41
N ASN A 172 16.05 -12.76 -2.17
CA ASN A 172 15.46 -13.83 -1.36
C ASN A 172 15.44 -15.13 -2.17
N SER A 173 16.08 -16.17 -1.64
CA SER A 173 16.22 -17.48 -2.32
C SER A 173 14.87 -18.16 -2.61
N SER A 174 13.87 -18.01 -1.73
CA SER A 174 12.55 -18.62 -1.96
C SER A 174 11.79 -17.94 -3.11
N THR A 175 11.96 -16.62 -3.28
CA THR A 175 11.37 -15.87 -4.39
C THR A 175 12.09 -16.19 -5.71
N ILE A 176 13.42 -16.27 -5.69
CA ILE A 176 14.23 -16.66 -6.84
C ILE A 176 13.85 -18.08 -7.30
N ALA A 177 13.70 -19.02 -6.38
CA ALA A 177 13.31 -20.40 -6.70
C ALA A 177 11.87 -20.52 -7.27
N ALA A 178 10.99 -19.55 -6.98
CA ALA A 178 9.63 -19.53 -7.52
C ALA A 178 9.52 -18.91 -8.93
N ALA A 179 10.62 -18.36 -9.47
CA ALA A 179 10.63 -17.71 -10.78
C ALA A 179 10.66 -18.74 -11.93
N ASP A 180 10.05 -18.40 -13.07
CA ASP A 180 10.17 -19.21 -14.28
C ASP A 180 11.52 -19.05 -14.97
N ASN A 181 12.12 -17.85 -14.82
CA ASN A 181 13.45 -17.51 -15.34
C ASN A 181 14.16 -16.54 -14.42
N VAL A 182 15.47 -16.71 -14.29
CA VAL A 182 16.34 -15.87 -13.47
C VAL A 182 17.39 -15.23 -14.38
N VAL A 183 17.61 -13.94 -14.18
CA VAL A 183 18.69 -13.18 -14.81
C VAL A 183 19.58 -12.63 -13.71
N ASP A 184 20.81 -13.12 -13.61
CA ASP A 184 21.78 -12.65 -12.64
C ASP A 184 22.70 -11.59 -13.26
N LEU A 185 22.89 -10.49 -12.54
CA LEU A 185 23.69 -9.35 -12.96
C LEU A 185 24.92 -9.22 -12.07
N GLY A 186 26.10 -9.25 -12.69
CA GLY A 186 27.36 -9.20 -11.96
C GLY A 186 28.55 -8.84 -12.87
N PRO A 187 29.78 -9.31 -12.49
CA PRO A 187 30.14 -10.05 -11.28
C PRO A 187 30.25 -9.17 -10.03
N GLY A 188 30.33 -7.85 -10.16
CA GLY A 188 30.41 -6.89 -9.05
C GLY A 188 29.35 -5.81 -9.14
N ALA A 189 29.45 -4.78 -8.28
CA ALA A 189 28.58 -3.62 -8.28
C ALA A 189 29.24 -2.42 -8.96
N GLY A 190 28.44 -1.46 -9.43
CA GLY A 190 28.92 -0.21 -10.01
C GLY A 190 29.72 -0.41 -11.32
N ARG A 191 30.97 0.06 -11.36
CA ARG A 191 31.82 0.01 -12.55
C ARG A 191 32.11 -1.40 -13.07
N ASP A 192 32.17 -2.37 -12.17
CA ASP A 192 32.54 -3.76 -12.47
C ASP A 192 31.30 -4.68 -12.59
N GLY A 193 30.10 -4.09 -12.57
CA GLY A 193 28.82 -4.77 -12.68
C GLY A 193 28.09 -4.53 -14.01
N GLY A 194 26.80 -4.85 -14.01
CA GLY A 194 25.90 -4.55 -15.12
C GLY A 194 26.03 -5.50 -16.33
N ARG A 195 26.66 -6.66 -16.14
CA ARG A 195 26.70 -7.72 -17.15
C ARG A 195 25.85 -8.90 -16.71
N ILE A 196 25.19 -9.54 -17.66
CA ILE A 196 24.48 -10.80 -17.38
C ILE A 196 25.53 -11.89 -17.13
N THR A 197 25.53 -12.46 -15.93
CA THR A 197 26.39 -13.58 -15.53
C THR A 197 25.69 -14.92 -15.67
N PHE A 198 24.38 -14.92 -15.54
CA PHE A 198 23.52 -16.09 -15.74
C PHE A 198 22.16 -15.65 -16.30
N SER A 199 21.56 -16.50 -17.14
CA SER A 199 20.17 -16.40 -17.56
C SER A 199 19.64 -17.81 -17.84
N GLY A 200 18.58 -18.19 -17.12
CA GLY A 200 17.99 -19.53 -17.23
C GLY A 200 16.97 -19.82 -16.13
N THR A 201 16.49 -21.05 -16.08
CA THR A 201 15.59 -21.51 -15.01
C THR A 201 16.34 -21.62 -13.69
N PRO A 202 15.68 -21.34 -12.54
CA PRO A 202 16.25 -21.64 -11.23
C PRO A 202 16.55 -23.15 -11.12
N ALA A 203 17.60 -23.49 -10.36
CA ALA A 203 18.02 -24.88 -10.16
C ALA A 203 17.14 -25.60 -9.13
#